data_f2bc96f858d66621039f26288c0d37c5
#
_entry.id   f2bc96f858d66621039f26288c0d37c5
#
_cell.length_a   1.000
_cell.length_b   1.000
_cell.length_c   1.000
_cell.angle_alpha   90.00
_cell.angle_beta   90.00
_cell.angle_gamma   90.00
#
_symmetry.space_group_name_H-M   'P 1'
#
loop_
_entity.id
_entity.type
_entity.pdbx_description
1 polymer ?
#
loop_
_entity_poly.entity_id
_entity_poly.type
_entity_poly.pdbx_seq_one_letter_code
_entity_poly.pdbx_strand_id
1 'polypeptide(L)'
;PQQDLLFPWRTVRENLMLPMEIQGGYSKEQMQKKADDALQSVGLADWGDKTPKELSGGMRQRAAFARTVLTGSDLLLLDEPFSALDYLTRLSMREWLLEQWEKEKKTVLFITHDVEEAVFLSSRILVVEQSPITHLRSIEVPAGYPRSREELRRPEILSLKEELIGMLKKEKA
;
A
#
# COMPACT_ATOMS: atom_id res chain seq x y z
N PRO A 1 2.37 -4.29 -8.66
CA PRO A 1 3.46 -4.31 -9.64
C PRO A 1 4.47 -3.22 -9.32
N GLN A 2 5.77 -3.49 -9.51
CA GLN A 2 6.86 -2.54 -9.28
C GLN A 2 6.80 -1.31 -10.21
N GLN A 3 5.97 -1.34 -11.23
CA GLN A 3 5.68 -0.21 -12.12
C GLN A 3 4.29 0.34 -11.83
N ASP A 4 4.13 1.66 -12.04
CA ASP A 4 2.87 2.34 -11.76
C ASP A 4 1.70 1.89 -12.67
N LEU A 5 1.99 1.37 -13.86
CA LEU A 5 1.04 0.86 -14.85
C LEU A 5 -0.15 1.82 -15.12
N LEU A 6 0.05 3.12 -14.95
CA LEU A 6 -0.94 4.11 -15.34
C LEU A 6 -1.01 4.18 -16.87
N PHE A 7 -2.22 4.30 -17.41
CA PHE A 7 -2.41 4.48 -18.85
C PHE A 7 -1.94 5.87 -19.28
N PRO A 8 -0.89 5.98 -20.12
CA PRO A 8 -0.28 7.27 -20.46
C PRO A 8 -1.17 8.17 -21.33
N TRP A 9 -2.21 7.62 -21.94
CA TRP A 9 -3.19 8.35 -22.76
C TRP A 9 -4.44 8.80 -22.01
N ARG A 10 -4.54 8.49 -20.71
CA ARG A 10 -5.58 8.93 -19.81
C ARG A 10 -5.03 9.96 -18.82
N THR A 11 -5.88 10.86 -18.36
CA THR A 11 -5.56 11.70 -17.21
C THR A 11 -5.41 10.87 -15.94
N VAL A 12 -4.87 11.44 -14.89
CA VAL A 12 -4.74 10.76 -13.59
C VAL A 12 -6.11 10.41 -13.04
N ARG A 13 -7.09 11.35 -13.09
CA ARG A 13 -8.49 11.10 -12.70
C ARG A 13 -9.09 9.94 -13.48
N GLU A 14 -8.96 9.94 -14.80
CA GLU A 14 -9.48 8.85 -15.65
C GLU A 14 -8.82 7.50 -15.36
N ASN A 15 -7.53 7.49 -14.97
CA ASN A 15 -6.88 6.28 -14.49
C ASN A 15 -7.52 5.75 -13.20
N LEU A 16 -7.87 6.63 -12.25
CA LEU A 16 -8.53 6.24 -11.01
C LEU A 16 -9.99 5.79 -11.24
N MET A 17 -10.67 6.33 -12.26
CA MET A 17 -12.05 5.94 -12.60
C MET A 17 -12.12 4.54 -13.25
N LEU A 18 -11.04 4.07 -13.88
CA LEU A 18 -11.01 2.84 -14.65
C LEU A 18 -11.55 1.59 -13.93
N PRO A 19 -11.20 1.31 -12.66
CA PRO A 19 -11.76 0.15 -11.96
C PRO A 19 -13.29 0.19 -11.89
N MET A 20 -13.85 1.35 -11.67
CA MET A 20 -15.31 1.55 -11.58
C MET A 20 -15.99 1.47 -12.94
N GLU A 21 -15.29 1.92 -14.02
CA GLU A 21 -15.76 1.74 -15.41
C GLU A 21 -15.87 0.25 -15.76
N ILE A 22 -14.89 -0.55 -15.36
CA ILE A 22 -14.85 -2.00 -15.61
C ILE A 22 -15.92 -2.73 -14.78
N GLN A 23 -16.05 -2.38 -13.51
CA GLN A 23 -17.02 -2.99 -12.60
C GLN A 23 -18.47 -2.67 -13.01
N GLY A 24 -18.70 -1.47 -13.58
CA GLY A 24 -20.04 -0.98 -13.88
C GLY A 24 -20.85 -0.57 -12.65
N GLY A 25 -22.07 -0.10 -12.88
CA GLY A 25 -22.98 0.26 -11.78
C GLY A 25 -22.80 1.65 -11.18
N TYR A 26 -21.83 2.45 -11.67
CA TYR A 26 -21.56 3.82 -11.22
C TYR A 26 -21.96 4.84 -12.29
N SER A 27 -22.58 5.96 -11.88
CA SER A 27 -22.71 7.11 -12.78
C SER A 27 -21.35 7.79 -12.97
N LYS A 28 -21.21 8.59 -14.04
CA LYS A 28 -19.98 9.35 -14.31
C LYS A 28 -19.64 10.28 -13.13
N GLU A 29 -20.64 10.93 -12.56
CA GLU A 29 -20.49 11.84 -11.43
C GLU A 29 -20.01 11.10 -10.18
N GLN A 30 -20.54 9.89 -9.94
CA GLN A 30 -20.11 9.05 -8.83
C GLN A 30 -18.65 8.59 -8.98
N MET A 31 -18.26 8.16 -10.18
CA MET A 31 -16.87 7.78 -10.47
C MET A 31 -15.92 8.96 -10.29
N GLN A 32 -16.29 10.13 -10.82
CA GLN A 32 -15.50 11.34 -10.72
C GLN A 32 -15.31 11.77 -9.26
N LYS A 33 -16.40 11.80 -8.48
CA LYS A 33 -16.33 12.13 -7.05
C LYS A 33 -15.41 11.18 -6.29
N LYS A 34 -15.55 9.86 -6.47
CA LYS A 34 -14.69 8.87 -5.81
C LYS A 34 -13.23 9.01 -6.22
N ALA A 35 -12.95 9.30 -7.48
CA ALA A 35 -11.59 9.54 -7.96
C ALA A 35 -11.00 10.83 -7.36
N ASP A 36 -11.77 11.92 -7.28
CA ASP A 36 -11.32 13.18 -6.68
C ASP A 36 -11.08 13.05 -5.18
N ASP A 37 -11.98 12.37 -4.45
CA ASP A 37 -11.80 12.07 -3.02
C ASP A 37 -10.50 11.25 -2.78
N ALA A 38 -10.25 10.25 -3.63
CA ALA A 38 -9.03 9.45 -3.57
C ALA A 38 -7.78 10.28 -3.90
N LEU A 39 -7.82 11.11 -4.94
CA LEU A 39 -6.71 12.02 -5.29
C LEU A 39 -6.40 12.99 -4.16
N GLN A 40 -7.42 13.56 -3.54
CA GLN A 40 -7.24 14.44 -2.38
C GLN A 40 -6.56 13.71 -1.23
N SER A 41 -6.99 12.47 -0.94
CA SER A 41 -6.47 11.68 0.18
C SER A 41 -4.99 11.27 0.03
N VAL A 42 -4.49 11.16 -1.21
CA VAL A 42 -3.07 10.88 -1.50
C VAL A 42 -2.27 12.13 -1.87
N GLY A 43 -2.82 13.34 -1.64
CA GLY A 43 -2.13 14.62 -1.88
C GLY A 43 -1.90 14.92 -3.36
N LEU A 44 -2.84 14.55 -4.22
CA LEU A 44 -2.80 14.77 -5.68
C LEU A 44 -4.04 15.50 -6.20
N ALA A 45 -4.76 16.27 -5.38
CA ALA A 45 -6.01 16.95 -5.75
C ALA A 45 -5.87 17.80 -7.03
N ASP A 46 -4.78 18.57 -7.14
CA ASP A 46 -4.54 19.47 -8.28
C ASP A 46 -4.01 18.78 -9.54
N TRP A 47 -3.80 17.46 -9.47
CA TRP A 47 -3.16 16.68 -10.54
C TRP A 47 -4.14 15.77 -11.31
N GLY A 48 -5.43 15.86 -10.99
CA GLY A 48 -6.46 14.99 -11.60
C GLY A 48 -6.53 15.10 -13.13
N ASP A 49 -6.38 16.30 -13.68
CA ASP A 49 -6.49 16.58 -15.12
C ASP A 49 -5.14 16.43 -15.87
N LYS A 50 -4.06 16.10 -15.14
CA LYS A 50 -2.74 15.88 -15.72
C LYS A 50 -2.60 14.45 -16.24
N THR A 51 -1.70 14.27 -17.19
CA THR A 51 -1.30 12.94 -17.68
C THR A 51 -0.19 12.35 -16.79
N PRO A 52 -0.01 11.02 -16.76
CA PRO A 52 1.07 10.39 -15.98
C PRO A 52 2.48 10.91 -16.31
N LYS A 53 2.71 11.39 -17.53
CA LYS A 53 4.01 11.96 -17.95
C LYS A 53 4.37 13.26 -17.24
N GLU A 54 3.37 13.98 -16.77
CA GLU A 54 3.56 15.27 -16.07
C GLU A 54 3.84 15.05 -14.56
N LEU A 55 3.73 13.83 -14.05
CA LEU A 55 3.91 13.48 -12.64
C LEU A 55 5.33 12.97 -12.37
N SER A 56 5.84 13.22 -11.16
CA SER A 56 7.03 12.55 -10.67
C SER A 56 6.78 11.05 -10.45
N GLY A 57 7.85 10.24 -10.32
CA GLY A 57 7.73 8.80 -10.06
C GLY A 57 6.91 8.49 -8.80
N GLY A 58 7.18 9.20 -7.70
CA GLY A 58 6.42 9.03 -6.46
C GLY A 58 4.95 9.46 -6.58
N MET A 59 4.65 10.50 -7.37
CA MET A 59 3.26 10.91 -7.63
C MET A 59 2.52 9.85 -8.45
N ARG A 60 3.17 9.28 -9.48
CA ARG A 60 2.58 8.17 -10.25
C ARG A 60 2.30 6.97 -9.37
N GLN A 61 3.22 6.61 -8.48
CA GLN A 61 3.05 5.49 -7.57
C GLN A 61 1.87 5.70 -6.61
N ARG A 62 1.71 6.91 -6.05
CA ARG A 62 0.55 7.26 -5.22
C ARG A 62 -0.77 7.16 -6.00
N ALA A 63 -0.81 7.67 -7.23
CA ALA A 63 -2.00 7.57 -8.08
C ALA A 63 -2.34 6.11 -8.43
N ALA A 64 -1.35 5.29 -8.78
CA ALA A 64 -1.54 3.86 -9.06
C ALA A 64 -2.04 3.09 -7.82
N PHE A 65 -1.51 3.43 -6.65
CA PHE A 65 -1.96 2.85 -5.39
C PHE A 65 -3.40 3.23 -5.07
N ALA A 66 -3.76 4.52 -5.19
CA ALA A 66 -5.14 4.98 -5.03
C ALA A 66 -6.10 4.28 -5.99
N ARG A 67 -5.71 4.10 -7.27
CA ARG A 67 -6.46 3.31 -8.24
C ARG A 67 -6.70 1.88 -7.79
N THR A 68 -5.67 1.23 -7.22
CA THR A 68 -5.77 -0.15 -6.72
C THR A 68 -6.79 -0.26 -5.60
N VAL A 69 -6.84 0.69 -4.68
CA VAL A 69 -7.83 0.70 -3.59
C VAL A 69 -9.26 0.87 -4.12
N LEU A 70 -9.43 1.65 -5.20
CA LEU A 70 -10.74 1.85 -5.84
C LEU A 70 -11.28 0.64 -6.61
N THR A 71 -10.54 -0.46 -6.71
CA THR A 71 -11.01 -1.68 -7.42
C THR A 71 -12.23 -2.33 -6.77
N GLY A 72 -12.55 -2.00 -5.52
CA GLY A 72 -13.65 -2.66 -4.80
C GLY A 72 -13.40 -4.14 -4.44
N SER A 73 -12.20 -4.68 -4.73
CA SER A 73 -11.84 -6.07 -4.45
C SER A 73 -11.74 -6.34 -2.94
N ASP A 74 -12.21 -7.50 -2.49
CA ASP A 74 -12.09 -7.97 -1.11
C ASP A 74 -10.66 -8.39 -0.74
N LEU A 75 -9.82 -8.67 -1.75
CA LEU A 75 -8.42 -9.03 -1.60
C LEU A 75 -7.55 -8.03 -2.37
N LEU A 76 -6.62 -7.39 -1.68
CA LEU A 76 -5.59 -6.52 -2.27
C LEU A 76 -4.23 -7.23 -2.20
N LEU A 77 -3.56 -7.31 -3.36
CA LEU A 77 -2.20 -7.83 -3.48
C LEU A 77 -1.27 -6.64 -3.75
N LEU A 78 -0.43 -6.30 -2.79
CA LEU A 78 0.47 -5.16 -2.83
C LEU A 78 1.92 -5.62 -2.77
N ASP A 79 2.66 -5.42 -3.87
CA ASP A 79 4.06 -5.81 -4.01
C ASP A 79 4.93 -4.54 -3.97
N GLU A 80 5.64 -4.35 -2.87
CA GLU A 80 6.51 -3.20 -2.57
C GLU A 80 5.89 -1.82 -2.93
N PRO A 81 4.66 -1.51 -2.52
CA PRO A 81 3.92 -0.35 -3.03
C PRO A 81 4.53 1.00 -2.64
N PHE A 82 5.46 1.03 -1.68
CA PHE A 82 6.06 2.26 -1.17
C PHE A 82 7.57 2.39 -1.47
N SER A 83 8.15 1.46 -2.24
CA SER A 83 9.59 1.39 -2.48
C SER A 83 10.19 2.62 -3.17
N ALA A 84 9.43 3.28 -4.07
CA ALA A 84 9.89 4.47 -4.79
C ALA A 84 9.50 5.80 -4.11
N LEU A 85 8.95 5.76 -2.88
CA LEU A 85 8.56 6.95 -2.14
C LEU A 85 9.69 7.43 -1.21
N ASP A 86 9.81 8.76 -1.07
CA ASP A 86 10.62 9.35 -0.03
C ASP A 86 10.07 9.01 1.37
N TYR A 87 10.90 9.20 2.39
CA TYR A 87 10.59 8.79 3.75
C TYR A 87 9.29 9.39 4.29
N LEU A 88 9.06 10.70 4.14
CA LEU A 88 7.87 11.36 4.69
C LEU A 88 6.59 10.94 3.96
N THR A 89 6.66 10.88 2.64
CA THR A 89 5.55 10.40 1.81
C THR A 89 5.20 8.95 2.14
N ARG A 90 6.21 8.10 2.35
CA ARG A 90 6.03 6.69 2.76
C ARG A 90 5.27 6.58 4.08
N LEU A 91 5.64 7.37 5.09
CA LEU A 91 4.94 7.39 6.37
C LEU A 91 3.46 7.75 6.21
N SER A 92 3.17 8.81 5.46
CA SER A 92 1.79 9.25 5.21
C SER A 92 0.98 8.20 4.44
N MET A 93 1.59 7.52 3.46
CA MET A 93 0.92 6.50 2.68
C MET A 93 0.63 5.22 3.47
N ARG A 94 1.49 4.86 4.42
CA ARG A 94 1.23 3.74 5.36
C ARG A 94 0.02 4.04 6.25
N GLU A 95 -0.07 5.23 6.81
CA GLU A 95 -1.21 5.67 7.62
C GLU A 95 -2.49 5.69 6.78
N TRP A 96 -2.42 6.27 5.58
CA TRP A 96 -3.54 6.29 4.66
C TRP A 96 -4.07 4.89 4.32
N LEU A 97 -3.17 3.90 4.11
CA LEU A 97 -3.58 2.51 3.85
C LEU A 97 -4.36 1.93 5.04
N LEU A 98 -3.91 2.17 6.27
CA LEU A 98 -4.63 1.73 7.46
C LEU A 98 -6.01 2.39 7.58
N GLU A 99 -6.12 3.69 7.30
CA GLU A 99 -7.40 4.40 7.27
C GLU A 99 -8.38 3.83 6.23
N GLN A 100 -7.89 3.49 5.02
CA GLN A 100 -8.73 2.83 4.02
C GLN A 100 -9.14 1.42 4.47
N TRP A 101 -8.21 0.69 5.06
CA TRP A 101 -8.49 -0.63 5.60
C TRP A 101 -9.55 -0.58 6.73
N GLU A 102 -9.50 0.42 7.62
CA GLU A 102 -10.49 0.59 8.68
C GLU A 102 -11.91 0.80 8.14
N LYS A 103 -12.04 1.49 7.01
CA LYS A 103 -13.33 1.75 6.37
C LYS A 103 -13.95 0.49 5.74
N GLU A 104 -13.13 -0.33 5.11
CA GLU A 104 -13.63 -1.43 4.27
C GLU A 104 -13.25 -2.83 4.77
N LYS A 105 -12.31 -2.95 5.72
CA LYS A 105 -11.86 -4.23 6.35
C LYS A 105 -11.47 -5.32 5.35
N LYS A 106 -10.84 -4.95 4.25
CA LYS A 106 -10.38 -5.86 3.20
C LYS A 106 -9.25 -6.76 3.66
N THR A 107 -9.10 -7.92 3.03
CA THR A 107 -7.89 -8.72 3.16
C THR A 107 -6.77 -8.08 2.33
N VAL A 108 -5.62 -7.86 2.95
CA VAL A 108 -4.45 -7.29 2.27
C VAL A 108 -3.29 -8.27 2.40
N LEU A 109 -2.74 -8.72 1.28
CA LEU A 109 -1.45 -9.38 1.21
C LEU A 109 -0.42 -8.37 0.73
N PHE A 110 0.51 -8.05 1.63
CA PHE A 110 1.51 -7.01 1.44
C PHE A 110 2.91 -7.63 1.39
N ILE A 111 3.64 -7.41 0.30
CA ILE A 111 5.04 -7.86 0.16
C ILE A 111 5.94 -6.66 0.37
N THR A 112 6.89 -6.78 1.27
CA THR A 112 7.90 -5.74 1.54
C THR A 112 9.18 -6.36 2.08
N HIS A 113 10.30 -5.69 1.86
CA HIS A 113 11.58 -5.96 2.50
C HIS A 113 11.84 -5.03 3.70
N ASP A 114 10.93 -4.10 3.99
CA ASP A 114 11.02 -3.16 5.11
C ASP A 114 10.33 -3.76 6.35
N VAL A 115 11.12 -4.08 7.37
CA VAL A 115 10.63 -4.67 8.63
C VAL A 115 9.66 -3.74 9.35
N GLU A 116 9.85 -2.43 9.27
CA GLU A 116 8.94 -1.47 9.90
C GLU A 116 7.58 -1.44 9.23
N GLU A 117 7.56 -1.52 7.89
CA GLU A 117 6.31 -1.68 7.13
C GLU A 117 5.58 -2.96 7.51
N ALA A 118 6.30 -4.08 7.50
CA ALA A 118 5.72 -5.38 7.85
C ALA A 118 5.08 -5.34 9.24
N VAL A 119 5.79 -4.83 10.24
CA VAL A 119 5.29 -4.75 11.62
C VAL A 119 4.15 -3.73 11.74
N PHE A 120 4.22 -2.59 11.06
CA PHE A 120 3.19 -1.54 11.18
C PHE A 120 1.88 -1.93 10.49
N LEU A 121 1.96 -2.52 9.29
CA LEU A 121 0.82 -2.73 8.40
C LEU A 121 0.15 -4.11 8.51
N SER A 122 0.71 -5.07 9.25
CA SER A 122 0.15 -6.41 9.26
C SER A 122 -0.23 -6.91 10.65
N SER A 123 -1.26 -7.73 10.74
CA SER A 123 -1.58 -8.51 11.95
C SER A 123 -0.70 -9.77 12.05
N ARG A 124 -0.25 -10.29 10.89
CA ARG A 124 0.57 -11.49 10.75
C ARG A 124 1.63 -11.29 9.69
N ILE A 125 2.85 -11.71 9.97
CA ILE A 125 3.99 -11.65 9.06
C ILE A 125 4.33 -13.06 8.62
N LEU A 126 4.51 -13.25 7.31
CA LEU A 126 5.01 -14.48 6.70
C LEU A 126 6.44 -14.22 6.25
N VAL A 127 7.41 -14.87 6.91
CA VAL A 127 8.83 -14.71 6.60
C VAL A 127 9.26 -15.80 5.62
N VAL A 128 9.91 -15.38 4.53
CA VAL A 128 10.63 -16.26 3.60
C VAL A 128 12.04 -16.43 4.14
N GLU A 129 12.43 -17.63 4.56
CA GLU A 129 13.72 -17.90 5.19
C GLU A 129 14.72 -18.56 4.21
N GLN A 130 14.27 -19.04 3.05
CA GLN A 130 15.13 -19.74 2.09
C GLN A 130 14.57 -19.75 0.67
N SER A 131 15.45 -19.90 -0.30
CA SER A 131 15.11 -20.13 -1.71
C SER A 131 15.65 -21.51 -2.16
N PRO A 132 14.85 -22.39 -2.81
CA PRO A 132 13.42 -22.19 -3.14
C PRO A 132 12.53 -22.20 -1.90
N ILE A 133 11.40 -21.48 -1.99
CA ILE A 133 10.44 -21.37 -0.87
C ILE A 133 9.74 -22.72 -0.69
N THR A 134 10.00 -23.40 0.43
CA THR A 134 9.36 -24.67 0.79
C THR A 134 8.36 -24.51 1.93
N HIS A 135 8.57 -23.50 2.79
CA HIS A 135 7.67 -23.13 3.88
C HIS A 135 7.79 -21.64 4.19
N LEU A 136 6.76 -21.11 4.86
CA LEU A 136 6.72 -19.75 5.35
C LEU A 136 6.62 -19.78 6.87
N ARG A 137 7.49 -19.05 7.55
CA ARG A 137 7.39 -18.88 9.00
C ARG A 137 6.35 -17.82 9.29
N SER A 138 5.29 -18.20 10.00
CA SER A 138 4.21 -17.29 10.40
C SER A 138 4.48 -16.72 11.79
N ILE A 139 4.43 -15.39 11.90
CA ILE A 139 4.65 -14.65 13.15
C ILE A 139 3.48 -13.70 13.35
N GLU A 140 2.81 -13.78 14.49
CA GLU A 140 1.79 -12.81 14.88
C GLU A 140 2.46 -11.57 15.48
N VAL A 141 1.99 -10.38 15.10
CA VAL A 141 2.52 -9.15 15.65
C VAL A 141 1.88 -8.90 17.02
N PRO A 142 2.68 -8.80 18.12
CA PRO A 142 2.16 -8.77 19.48
C PRO A 142 1.59 -7.38 19.87
N ALA A 143 0.69 -6.85 19.07
CA ALA A 143 0.01 -5.58 19.33
C ALA A 143 -1.34 -5.55 18.61
N GLY A 144 -2.24 -4.67 19.07
CA GLY A 144 -3.52 -4.43 18.42
C GLY A 144 -3.38 -4.02 16.96
N TYR A 145 -4.46 -4.13 16.19
CA TYR A 145 -4.50 -3.72 14.80
C TYR A 145 -5.83 -2.99 14.52
N PRO A 146 -5.83 -1.85 13.82
CA PRO A 146 -4.66 -1.14 13.26
C PRO A 146 -3.77 -0.51 14.34
N ARG A 147 -2.52 -0.22 13.99
CA ARG A 147 -1.52 0.32 14.93
C ARG A 147 -1.29 1.80 14.76
N SER A 148 -1.07 2.49 15.88
CA SER A 148 -0.50 3.83 15.89
C SER A 148 1.04 3.78 15.84
N ARG A 149 1.67 4.91 15.47
CA ARG A 149 3.14 5.02 15.53
C ARG A 149 3.72 4.82 16.93
N GLU A 150 2.96 5.16 17.96
CA GLU A 150 3.38 5.02 19.35
C GLU A 150 3.57 3.55 19.74
N GLU A 151 2.71 2.67 19.21
CA GLU A 151 2.79 1.23 19.45
C GLU A 151 4.06 0.59 18.88
N LEU A 152 4.67 1.20 17.85
CA LEU A 152 5.95 0.74 17.30
C LEU A 152 7.14 0.88 18.29
N ARG A 153 6.96 1.64 19.39
CA ARG A 153 7.96 1.84 20.43
C ARG A 153 7.83 0.87 21.60
N ARG A 154 6.82 0.02 21.59
CA ARG A 154 6.63 -1.00 22.66
C ARG A 154 7.80 -1.98 22.67
N PRO A 155 8.28 -2.41 23.83
CA PRO A 155 9.41 -3.36 23.93
C PRO A 155 9.20 -4.63 23.11
N GLU A 156 8.00 -5.19 23.11
CA GLU A 156 7.65 -6.41 22.39
C GLU A 156 7.76 -6.21 20.87
N ILE A 157 7.40 -5.04 20.37
CA ILE A 157 7.51 -4.68 18.95
C ILE A 157 8.97 -4.45 18.56
N LEU A 158 9.75 -3.82 19.43
CA LEU A 158 11.20 -3.64 19.19
C LEU A 158 11.91 -4.99 19.16
N SER A 159 11.59 -5.88 20.08
CA SER A 159 12.15 -7.25 20.10
C SER A 159 11.79 -8.02 18.82
N LEU A 160 10.53 -7.92 18.36
CA LEU A 160 10.11 -8.54 17.11
C LEU A 160 10.87 -7.97 15.90
N LYS A 161 11.08 -6.65 15.83
CA LYS A 161 11.87 -6.04 14.75
C LYS A 161 13.30 -6.58 14.72
N GLU A 162 13.95 -6.71 15.89
CA GLU A 162 15.32 -7.28 15.99
C GLU A 162 15.34 -8.75 15.54
N GLU A 163 14.35 -9.55 15.93
CA GLU A 163 14.22 -10.94 15.51
C GLU A 163 14.08 -11.03 13.98
N LEU A 164 13.18 -10.24 13.36
CA LEU A 164 12.98 -10.21 11.92
C LEU A 164 14.25 -9.80 11.17
N ILE A 165 14.94 -8.75 11.64
CA ILE A 165 16.22 -8.32 11.06
C ILE A 165 17.27 -9.43 11.15
N GLY A 166 17.30 -10.16 12.28
CA GLY A 166 18.20 -11.29 12.49
C GLY A 166 17.95 -12.45 11.50
N MET A 167 16.69 -12.74 11.19
CA MET A 167 16.30 -13.74 10.19
C MET A 167 16.74 -13.34 8.79
N LEU A 168 16.45 -12.10 8.38
CA LEU A 168 16.79 -11.59 7.04
C LEU A 168 18.31 -11.46 6.80
N LYS A 169 19.10 -11.28 7.86
CA LYS A 169 20.57 -11.26 7.75
C LYS A 169 21.16 -12.65 7.49
N LYS A 170 20.55 -13.70 8.04
CA LYS A 170 21.02 -15.08 7.85
C LYS A 170 20.81 -15.58 6.42
N GLU A 171 19.83 -15.06 5.71
CA GLU A 171 19.55 -15.39 4.31
C GLU A 171 20.62 -14.84 3.34
N LYS A 172 21.31 -13.76 3.72
CA LYS A 172 22.33 -13.09 2.87
C LYS A 172 23.77 -13.58 3.13
N ALA A 173 23.98 -14.49 4.04
CA ALA A 173 25.28 -15.07 4.37
C ALA A 173 25.44 -16.47 3.77
#